data_3210881492788c71a5197cf82a1d82ea
#
_entry.id   3210881492788c71a5197cf82a1d82ea
#
_cell.length_a   1.000
_cell.length_b   1.000
_cell.length_c   1.000
_cell.angle_alpha   90.00
_cell.angle_beta   90.00
_cell.angle_gamma   90.00
#
_symmetry.space_group_name_H-M   'P 1'
#
loop_
_entity.id
_entity.type
_entity.pdbx_description
1 polymer ?
#
loop_
_entity_poly.entity_id
_entity_poly.type
_entity_poly.pdbx_seq_one_letter_code
_entity_poly.pdbx_strand_id
1 'polypeptide(L)'
;SSKDIPDSVYVRARDIEGVYLSDRELGNPEGFWTRNGREGWSRENILRRASHIQDVRQNTESGMSLDELSQNPVLDDTIRSYYNNPVQVAQVGSYYVFQSDGRHRTLAAQSLDTYIPVLVTGSYTRND
;
A
#
# COMPACT_ATOMS: atom_id res chain seq x y z
N SER A 1 -11.97 3.80 16.55
CA SER A 1 -11.10 2.67 16.85
C SER A 1 -9.65 3.00 16.57
N SER A 2 -8.74 2.51 17.39
CA SER A 2 -7.32 2.72 17.19
C SER A 2 -6.79 2.04 15.92
N LYS A 3 -7.56 1.14 15.34
CA LYS A 3 -7.21 0.46 14.10
C LYS A 3 -7.74 1.16 12.86
N ASP A 4 -8.66 2.08 13.02
CA ASP A 4 -9.16 2.84 11.90
C ASP A 4 -8.11 3.88 11.52
N ILE A 5 -7.92 4.05 10.23
CA ILE A 5 -7.03 5.09 9.73
C ILE A 5 -7.80 6.40 9.87
N PRO A 6 -7.38 7.30 10.80
CA PRO A 6 -8.11 8.53 11.01
C PRO A 6 -8.04 9.37 9.74
N ASP A 7 -9.21 9.81 9.27
CA ASP A 7 -9.35 10.68 8.10
C ASP A 7 -8.44 10.22 6.98
N SER A 8 -8.63 8.96 6.62
CA SER A 8 -7.75 8.24 5.74
C SER A 8 -7.33 9.06 4.55
N VAL A 9 -6.08 9.34 4.49
CA VAL A 9 -5.51 9.92 3.30
C VAL A 9 -5.32 8.77 2.34
N TYR A 10 -6.27 8.63 1.40
CA TYR A 10 -6.11 7.71 0.30
C TYR A 10 -5.40 8.42 -0.82
N VAL A 11 -4.34 7.82 -1.30
CA VAL A 11 -3.55 8.36 -2.40
C VAL A 11 -3.54 7.34 -3.53
N ARG A 12 -3.72 7.82 -4.74
CA ARG A 12 -3.55 6.96 -5.90
C ARG A 12 -2.12 6.47 -5.91
N ALA A 13 -1.92 5.16 -5.89
CA ALA A 13 -0.59 4.59 -5.76
C ALA A 13 0.36 5.09 -6.84
N ARG A 14 -0.14 5.29 -8.05
CA ARG A 14 0.67 5.81 -9.16
C ARG A 14 1.22 7.21 -8.92
N ASP A 15 0.58 7.98 -8.03
CA ASP A 15 1.02 9.33 -7.73
C ASP A 15 2.08 9.38 -6.62
N ILE A 16 2.42 8.23 -6.05
CA ILE A 16 3.50 8.15 -5.07
C ILE A 16 4.83 8.07 -5.82
N GLU A 17 5.68 9.06 -5.60
CA GLU A 17 6.99 9.12 -6.23
C GLU A 17 8.05 8.40 -5.39
N GLY A 18 9.14 8.01 -6.03
CA GLY A 18 10.30 7.45 -5.34
C GLY A 18 10.21 5.96 -5.05
N VAL A 19 9.27 5.26 -5.69
CA VAL A 19 9.17 3.81 -5.57
C VAL A 19 9.71 3.18 -6.85
N TYR A 20 10.86 2.53 -6.74
CA TYR A 20 11.50 1.91 -7.89
C TYR A 20 12.31 0.69 -7.48
N LEU A 21 12.65 -0.12 -8.45
CA LEU A 21 13.54 -1.27 -8.26
C LEU A 21 14.98 -0.81 -8.44
N SER A 22 15.88 -1.38 -7.64
CA SER A 22 17.32 -1.20 -7.84
C SER A 22 17.76 -1.87 -9.15
N ASP A 23 18.95 -1.54 -9.64
CA ASP A 23 19.49 -2.17 -10.84
C ASP A 23 19.57 -3.70 -10.69
N ARG A 24 19.95 -4.16 -9.51
CA ARG A 24 20.02 -5.59 -9.23
C ARG A 24 18.63 -6.23 -9.31
N GLU A 25 17.63 -5.56 -8.76
CA GLU A 25 16.25 -6.05 -8.77
C GLU A 25 15.66 -6.01 -10.17
N LEU A 26 16.00 -4.99 -10.96
CA LEU A 26 15.58 -4.94 -12.36
C LEU A 26 16.15 -6.10 -13.16
N GLY A 27 17.35 -6.57 -12.80
CA GLY A 27 17.97 -7.73 -13.43
C GLY A 27 17.34 -9.05 -13.00
N ASN A 28 16.58 -9.06 -11.89
CA ASN A 28 15.89 -10.26 -11.41
C ASN A 28 14.57 -9.88 -10.75
N PRO A 29 13.56 -9.46 -11.54
CA PRO A 29 12.26 -9.06 -10.99
C PRO A 29 11.57 -10.18 -10.21
N GLU A 30 11.72 -11.41 -10.65
CA GLU A 30 11.14 -12.56 -9.96
C GLU A 30 11.68 -12.68 -8.53
N GLY A 31 12.99 -12.51 -8.37
CA GLY A 31 13.61 -12.53 -7.04
C GLY A 31 13.07 -11.42 -6.13
N PHE A 32 12.82 -10.25 -6.69
CA PHE A 32 12.20 -9.16 -5.94
C PHE A 32 10.80 -9.55 -5.45
N TRP A 33 9.94 -10.01 -6.37
CA TRP A 33 8.55 -10.32 -6.02
C TRP A 33 8.43 -11.49 -5.04
N THR A 34 9.33 -12.44 -5.11
CA THR A 34 9.33 -13.61 -4.21
C THR A 34 10.18 -13.41 -2.97
N ARG A 35 10.83 -12.24 -2.83
CA ARG A 35 11.84 -12.00 -1.79
C ARG A 35 12.86 -13.12 -1.73
N ASN A 36 13.39 -13.46 -2.90
CA ASN A 36 14.39 -14.52 -3.08
C ASN A 36 13.92 -15.88 -2.57
N GLY A 37 12.65 -16.19 -2.84
CA GLY A 37 12.08 -17.51 -2.52
C GLY A 37 11.51 -17.63 -1.11
N ARG A 38 11.35 -16.52 -0.41
CA ARG A 38 10.79 -16.55 0.94
C ARG A 38 9.36 -17.09 0.92
N GLU A 39 9.08 -18.03 1.81
CA GLU A 39 7.77 -18.66 1.89
C GLU A 39 6.64 -17.65 2.05
N GLY A 40 5.56 -17.86 1.33
CA GLY A 40 4.39 -17.00 1.35
C GLY A 40 4.51 -15.78 0.44
N TRP A 41 5.66 -15.57 -0.18
CA TRP A 41 5.87 -14.47 -1.09
C TRP A 41 5.80 -14.95 -2.54
N SER A 42 4.82 -14.42 -3.27
CA SER A 42 4.71 -14.57 -4.71
C SER A 42 4.09 -13.33 -5.27
N ARG A 43 4.38 -13.04 -6.53
CA ARG A 43 3.78 -11.91 -7.22
C ARG A 43 2.25 -12.02 -7.19
N GLU A 44 1.74 -13.22 -7.42
CA GLU A 44 0.31 -13.48 -7.42
C GLU A 44 -0.35 -13.13 -6.08
N ASN A 45 0.26 -13.56 -4.98
CA ASN A 45 -0.27 -13.26 -3.64
C ASN A 45 -0.23 -11.76 -3.33
N ILE A 46 0.85 -11.09 -3.73
CA ILE A 46 1.01 -9.66 -3.49
C ILE A 46 -0.05 -8.88 -4.28
N LEU A 47 -0.24 -9.22 -5.55
CA LEU A 47 -1.26 -8.57 -6.39
C LEU A 47 -2.68 -8.86 -5.89
N ARG A 48 -2.93 -10.07 -5.42
CA ARG A 48 -4.25 -10.43 -4.90
C ARG A 48 -4.64 -9.56 -3.71
N ARG A 49 -3.71 -9.31 -2.79
CA ARG A 49 -3.98 -8.45 -1.64
C ARG A 49 -4.33 -7.03 -2.09
N ALA A 50 -3.59 -6.51 -3.04
CA ALA A 50 -3.87 -5.17 -3.59
C ALA A 50 -5.22 -5.11 -4.30
N SER A 51 -5.66 -6.21 -4.91
CA SER A 51 -6.91 -6.24 -5.66
C SER A 51 -8.15 -6.06 -4.78
N HIS A 52 -8.04 -6.26 -3.47
CA HIS A 52 -9.16 -6.15 -2.54
C HIS A 52 -9.20 -4.82 -1.78
N ILE A 53 -8.28 -3.90 -2.05
CA ILE A 53 -8.25 -2.62 -1.35
C ILE A 53 -9.54 -1.84 -1.57
N GLN A 54 -10.05 -1.83 -2.80
CA GLN A 54 -11.26 -1.08 -3.10
C GLN A 54 -12.47 -1.64 -2.37
N ASP A 55 -12.57 -2.96 -2.23
CA ASP A 55 -13.64 -3.59 -1.47
C ASP A 55 -13.61 -3.16 -0.02
N VAL A 56 -12.42 -3.15 0.59
CA VAL A 56 -12.27 -2.69 1.96
C VAL A 56 -12.69 -1.23 2.07
N ARG A 57 -12.23 -0.39 1.17
CA ARG A 57 -12.56 1.03 1.17
C ARG A 57 -14.06 1.26 1.07
N GLN A 58 -14.72 0.61 0.13
CA GLN A 58 -16.17 0.76 -0.06
C GLN A 58 -16.94 0.33 1.16
N ASN A 59 -16.54 -0.76 1.80
CA ASN A 59 -17.23 -1.26 2.99
C ASN A 59 -17.01 -0.36 4.20
N THR A 60 -15.81 0.23 4.34
CA THR A 60 -15.58 1.21 5.41
C THR A 60 -16.39 2.48 5.19
N GLU A 61 -16.55 2.93 3.95
CA GLU A 61 -17.37 4.08 3.61
C GLU A 61 -18.85 3.80 3.91
N SER A 62 -19.28 2.54 3.84
CA SER A 62 -20.64 2.11 4.18
C SER A 62 -20.86 1.93 5.68
N GLY A 63 -19.82 2.15 6.50
CA GLY A 63 -19.95 2.13 7.95
C GLY A 63 -19.42 0.86 8.62
N MET A 64 -18.87 -0.09 7.89
CA MET A 64 -18.28 -1.27 8.49
C MET A 64 -16.91 -0.95 9.08
N SER A 65 -16.60 -1.54 10.23
CA SER A 65 -15.28 -1.37 10.83
C SER A 65 -14.26 -2.31 10.19
N LEU A 66 -12.99 -1.96 10.30
CA LEU A 66 -11.92 -2.85 9.84
C LEU A 66 -11.95 -4.19 10.60
N ASP A 67 -12.29 -4.16 11.88
CA ASP A 67 -12.38 -5.39 12.67
C ASP A 67 -13.48 -6.32 12.13
N GLU A 68 -14.62 -5.78 11.75
CA GLU A 68 -15.69 -6.55 11.15
C GLU A 68 -15.25 -7.15 9.81
N LEU A 69 -14.63 -6.34 8.97
CA LEU A 69 -14.16 -6.77 7.65
C LEU A 69 -13.06 -7.82 7.77
N SER A 70 -12.23 -7.75 8.79
CA SER A 70 -11.15 -8.71 9.02
C SER A 70 -11.65 -10.11 9.34
N GLN A 71 -12.93 -10.28 9.65
CA GLN A 71 -13.51 -11.60 9.85
C GLN A 71 -13.64 -12.38 8.54
N ASN A 72 -13.59 -11.68 7.42
CA ASN A 72 -13.49 -12.31 6.11
C ASN A 72 -11.99 -12.56 5.81
N PRO A 73 -11.54 -13.83 5.73
CA PRO A 73 -10.12 -14.12 5.54
C PRO A 73 -9.52 -13.47 4.28
N VAL A 74 -10.30 -13.31 3.24
CA VAL A 74 -9.83 -12.68 2.00
C VAL A 74 -9.50 -11.22 2.24
N LEU A 75 -10.35 -10.51 2.98
CA LEU A 75 -10.14 -9.09 3.27
C LEU A 75 -9.14 -8.88 4.40
N ASP A 76 -9.04 -9.84 5.32
CA ASP A 76 -8.11 -9.73 6.44
C ASP A 76 -6.66 -9.59 5.96
N ASP A 77 -6.26 -10.36 4.96
CA ASP A 77 -4.92 -10.25 4.38
C ASP A 77 -4.63 -8.83 3.87
N THR A 78 -5.59 -8.25 3.19
CA THR A 78 -5.48 -6.89 2.66
C THR A 78 -5.43 -5.85 3.79
N ILE A 79 -6.27 -6.02 4.80
CA ILE A 79 -6.31 -5.10 5.94
C ILE A 79 -4.99 -5.10 6.69
N ARG A 80 -4.44 -6.28 6.98
CA ARG A 80 -3.15 -6.38 7.64
C ARG A 80 -2.02 -5.80 6.82
N SER A 81 -2.08 -5.95 5.50
CA SER A 81 -1.04 -5.46 4.62
C SER A 81 -1.08 -3.95 4.39
N TYR A 82 -2.27 -3.36 4.27
CA TYR A 82 -2.41 -1.97 3.84
C TYR A 82 -3.00 -1.03 4.87
N TYR A 83 -3.76 -1.52 5.83
CA TYR A 83 -4.50 -0.66 6.77
C TYR A 83 -3.91 -0.67 8.17
N ASN A 84 -3.46 -1.81 8.66
CA ASN A 84 -2.88 -1.90 10.00
C ASN A 84 -1.46 -1.31 10.05
N ASN A 85 -0.78 -1.26 8.91
CA ASN A 85 0.56 -0.70 8.81
C ASN A 85 0.68 0.03 7.46
N PRO A 86 0.05 1.20 7.34
CA PRO A 86 0.02 1.91 6.06
C PRO A 86 1.39 2.30 5.55
N VAL A 87 1.50 2.34 4.24
CA VAL A 87 2.70 2.85 3.58
C VAL A 87 2.94 4.30 4.02
N GLN A 88 4.18 4.60 4.37
CA GLN A 88 4.55 5.93 4.84
C GLN A 88 5.06 6.78 3.68
N VAL A 89 4.56 8.00 3.63
CA VAL A 89 4.95 8.97 2.61
C VAL A 89 5.23 10.33 3.25
N ALA A 90 6.04 11.13 2.59
CA ALA A 90 6.18 12.54 2.90
C ALA A 90 5.41 13.34 1.85
N GLN A 91 4.79 14.42 2.27
CA GLN A 91 4.16 15.34 1.35
C GLN A 91 5.13 16.48 1.03
N VAL A 92 5.48 16.64 -0.23
CA VAL A 92 6.40 17.69 -0.69
C VAL A 92 5.62 18.52 -1.71
N GLY A 93 5.15 19.70 -1.29
CA GLY A 93 4.23 20.49 -2.10
C GLY A 93 2.95 19.71 -2.34
N SER A 94 2.64 19.46 -3.61
CA SER A 94 1.47 18.67 -4.01
C SER A 94 1.79 17.20 -4.27
N TYR A 95 3.04 16.78 -4.05
CA TYR A 95 3.49 15.42 -4.33
C TYR A 95 3.59 14.60 -3.06
N TYR A 96 3.43 13.28 -3.22
CA TYR A 96 3.70 12.32 -2.15
C TYR A 96 4.93 11.51 -2.54
N VAL A 97 5.86 11.39 -1.60
CA VAL A 97 7.13 10.72 -1.84
C VAL A 97 7.25 9.54 -0.89
N PHE A 98 7.53 8.37 -1.44
CA PHE A 98 7.70 7.15 -0.64
C PHE A 98 8.83 7.32 0.36
N GLN A 99 8.58 6.91 1.61
CA GLN A 99 9.57 7.04 2.66
C GLN A 99 10.21 5.71 3.03
N SER A 100 9.43 4.76 3.42
CA SER A 100 10.01 3.49 3.82
C SER A 100 8.96 2.41 3.93
N ASP A 101 9.44 1.17 3.80
CA ASP A 101 8.67 -0.05 4.00
C ASP A 101 7.38 -0.11 3.19
N GLY A 102 7.33 -1.02 2.29
CA GLY A 102 6.14 -1.22 1.47
C GLY A 102 6.35 -1.04 -0.01
N ARG A 103 7.58 -1.25 -0.53
CA ARG A 103 7.81 -1.18 -1.98
C ARG A 103 6.96 -2.19 -2.73
N HIS A 104 6.88 -3.43 -2.23
CA HIS A 104 6.07 -4.47 -2.86
C HIS A 104 4.60 -4.06 -2.89
N ARG A 105 4.09 -3.57 -1.76
CA ARG A 105 2.69 -3.13 -1.65
C ARG A 105 2.39 -1.97 -2.58
N THR A 106 3.27 -0.99 -2.60
CA THR A 106 3.06 0.21 -3.42
C THR A 106 3.14 -0.12 -4.90
N LEU A 107 4.14 -0.93 -5.30
CA LEU A 107 4.29 -1.33 -6.70
C LEU A 107 3.10 -2.19 -7.16
N ALA A 108 2.61 -3.08 -6.31
CA ALA A 108 1.42 -3.87 -6.63
C ALA A 108 0.20 -2.97 -6.86
N ALA A 109 0.00 -2.01 -5.96
CA ALA A 109 -1.12 -1.07 -6.09
C ALA A 109 -0.98 -0.18 -7.33
N GLN A 110 0.24 0.21 -7.69
CA GLN A 110 0.51 0.95 -8.92
C GLN A 110 0.14 0.11 -10.14
N SER A 111 0.52 -1.17 -10.14
CA SER A 111 0.21 -2.09 -11.24
C SER A 111 -1.29 -2.23 -11.48
N LEU A 112 -2.08 -2.16 -10.42
CA LEU A 112 -3.53 -2.29 -10.50
C LEU A 112 -4.24 -0.94 -10.57
N ASP A 113 -3.49 0.14 -10.57
CA ASP A 113 -4.01 1.51 -10.62
C ASP A 113 -5.08 1.75 -9.55
N THR A 114 -4.76 1.40 -8.31
CA THR A 114 -5.68 1.56 -7.20
C THR A 114 -5.18 2.60 -6.20
N TYR A 115 -6.08 3.09 -5.35
CA TYR A 115 -5.76 3.97 -4.25
C TYR A 115 -5.34 3.13 -3.04
N ILE A 116 -4.42 3.67 -2.24
CA ILE A 116 -4.01 3.03 -0.99
C ILE A 116 -4.09 4.02 0.16
N PRO A 117 -4.36 3.53 1.38
CA PRO A 117 -4.24 4.38 2.56
C PRO A 117 -2.77 4.60 2.86
N VAL A 118 -2.42 5.84 3.19
CA VAL A 118 -1.04 6.18 3.52
C VAL A 118 -0.98 6.96 4.82
N LEU A 119 0.16 6.87 5.48
CA LEU A 119 0.49 7.68 6.65
C LEU A 119 1.46 8.76 6.18
N VAL A 120 1.03 10.01 6.31
CA VAL A 120 1.89 11.16 5.96
C VAL A 120 2.78 11.46 7.18
N THR A 121 4.07 11.22 7.04
CA THR A 121 5.03 11.34 8.15
C THR A 121 5.70 12.71 8.22
N GLY A 122 5.53 13.53 7.19
CA GLY A 122 6.07 14.88 7.17
C GLY A 122 5.52 15.67 6.01
N SER A 123 5.55 16.97 6.14
CA SER A 123 5.10 17.88 5.09
C SER A 123 6.16 18.95 4.88
N TYR A 124 6.53 19.14 3.64
CA TYR A 124 7.58 20.07 3.26
C TYR A 124 7.08 21.01 2.16
N THR A 125 7.46 22.26 2.25
CA THR A 125 7.17 23.22 1.18
C THR A 125 8.23 23.04 0.10
N ARG A 126 7.77 22.90 -1.14
CA ARG A 126 8.67 22.82 -2.26
C ARG A 126 9.16 24.20 -2.63
N ASN A 127 10.47 24.37 -2.63
CA ASN A 127 11.11 25.61 -3.09
C ASN A 127 11.50 25.44 -4.55
N ASP A 128 10.78 26.12 -5.41
CA ASP A 128 11.11 26.13 -6.84
C ASP A 128 11.91 27.36 -7.21
#